data_fa152ff0d001a063fde799bf061dd30b
#
_entry.id   fa152ff0d001a063fde799bf061dd30b
#
_cell.length_a   1.000
_cell.length_b   1.000
_cell.length_c   1.000
_cell.angle_alpha   90.00
_cell.angle_beta   90.00
_cell.angle_gamma   90.00
#
_symmetry.space_group_name_H-M   'P 1'
#
loop_
_entity.id
_entity.type
_entity.pdbx_description
1 polymer ?
#
loop_
_entity_poly.entity_id
_entity_poly.type
_entity_poly.pdbx_seq_one_letter_code
_entity_poly.pdbx_strand_id
1 'polypeptide(L)'
;EFLGSIDTLIAPHKLKQMPYVDPEQSHADLDIFERPDPKKTYFLTADVSRGTSQDYSAFLVLDVSEMPYRVVAKYRNNEIKPLLFPQKIYEVAKAYNNCFVLVEVNDIGEQVANALQFDLEYDNLVMASMRGRAGQILGAGFSGGKAQLGVRTTKAVKKVGCSNLKQMIESNKLLIPDYDIVSELSTFIVKGSSWSADEGCTDDLVACLFIFAWAVDQMYFKELTDSNIRERMYAEQKEQLEQDMAPFGFVDNGIDNPHEQEX
;
A
#
# COMPACT_ATOMS: atom_id res chain seq x y z
N GLU A 1 -9.56 3.28 33.85
CA GLU A 1 -9.62 1.99 34.53
C GLU A 1 -9.56 0.87 33.47
N PHE A 2 -8.54 0.05 33.55
CA PHE A 2 -8.33 -1.00 32.57
C PHE A 2 -9.30 -2.14 32.85
N LEU A 3 -10.35 -2.24 32.07
CA LEU A 3 -11.26 -3.38 32.17
C LEU A 3 -10.56 -4.57 31.53
N GLY A 4 -10.09 -5.47 32.36
CA GLY A 4 -9.26 -6.57 31.98
C GLY A 4 -9.91 -7.52 31.01
N SER A 5 -9.09 -8.14 30.22
CA SER A 5 -9.32 -9.32 29.41
C SER A 5 -10.29 -9.21 28.24
N ILE A 6 -10.33 -8.08 27.54
CA ILE A 6 -10.79 -8.08 26.16
C ILE A 6 -9.59 -8.52 25.33
N ASP A 7 -9.72 -9.64 24.63
CA ASP A 7 -8.64 -10.18 23.80
C ASP A 7 -8.51 -9.34 22.54
N THR A 8 -7.56 -8.44 22.52
CA THR A 8 -7.19 -7.70 21.30
C THR A 8 -6.22 -8.53 20.47
N LEU A 9 -6.23 -8.30 19.15
CA LEU A 9 -5.30 -9.00 18.26
C LEU A 9 -3.85 -8.73 18.69
N ILE A 10 -3.51 -7.46 18.93
CA ILE A 10 -2.19 -7.06 19.40
C ILE A 10 -2.28 -6.83 20.91
N ALA A 11 -1.36 -7.45 21.65
CA ALA A 11 -1.36 -7.33 23.11
C ALA A 11 -1.26 -5.87 23.56
N PRO A 12 -2.01 -5.47 24.61
CA PRO A 12 -1.98 -4.07 25.06
C PRO A 12 -0.60 -3.55 25.40
N HIS A 13 0.28 -4.38 25.96
CA HIS A 13 1.64 -3.92 26.27
C HIS A 13 2.44 -3.60 25.01
N LYS A 14 2.18 -4.32 23.92
CA LYS A 14 2.84 -4.02 22.65
C LYS A 14 2.30 -2.73 22.04
N LEU A 15 0.99 -2.52 22.10
CA LEU A 15 0.38 -1.28 21.60
C LEU A 15 0.94 -0.06 22.31
N LYS A 16 1.15 -0.15 23.63
CA LYS A 16 1.74 0.93 24.41
C LYS A 16 3.17 1.24 24.01
N GLN A 17 3.91 0.24 23.52
CA GLN A 17 5.29 0.42 23.08
C GLN A 17 5.40 0.99 21.67
N MET A 18 4.32 0.93 20.89
CA MET A 18 4.35 1.41 19.51
C MET A 18 4.39 2.93 19.48
N PRO A 19 5.47 3.55 18.98
CA PRO A 19 5.53 5.00 18.92
C PRO A 19 4.64 5.51 17.78
N TYR A 20 4.01 6.65 18.04
CA TYR A 20 3.27 7.35 16.99
C TYR A 20 3.75 8.80 16.94
N VAL A 21 3.63 9.40 15.78
CA VAL A 21 4.11 10.74 15.52
C VAL A 21 3.05 11.52 14.76
N ASP A 22 3.16 12.83 14.76
CA ASP A 22 2.34 13.66 13.89
C ASP A 22 2.79 13.46 12.45
N PRO A 23 1.86 13.44 11.48
CA PRO A 23 2.27 13.36 10.09
C PRO A 23 3.08 14.59 9.66
N GLU A 24 3.99 14.40 8.73
CA GLU A 24 4.78 15.49 8.16
C GLU A 24 3.89 16.49 7.42
N GLN A 25 2.86 15.98 6.75
CA GLN A 25 1.83 16.77 6.07
C GLN A 25 0.47 16.14 6.32
N SER A 26 -0.55 16.99 6.41
CA SER A 26 -1.93 16.53 6.56
C SER A 26 -2.84 17.48 5.78
N HIS A 27 -3.57 16.95 4.81
CA HIS A 27 -4.47 17.74 3.98
C HIS A 27 -5.59 16.86 3.42
N ALA A 28 -6.81 17.32 3.58
CA ALA A 28 -8.00 16.66 3.00
C ALA A 28 -8.05 15.16 3.33
N ASP A 29 -7.87 14.84 4.60
CA ASP A 29 -7.92 13.48 5.18
C ASP A 29 -6.78 12.57 4.75
N LEU A 30 -5.79 13.10 4.02
CA LEU A 30 -4.57 12.39 3.70
C LEU A 30 -3.47 12.84 4.65
N ASP A 31 -2.94 11.90 5.41
CA ASP A 31 -1.78 12.11 6.29
C ASP A 31 -0.56 11.47 5.65
N ILE A 32 0.50 12.24 5.51
CA ILE A 32 1.77 11.78 4.94
C ILE A 32 2.80 11.78 6.06
N PHE A 33 3.30 10.60 6.41
CA PHE A 33 4.36 10.41 7.41
C PHE A 33 5.73 10.46 6.78
N GLU A 34 5.87 9.95 5.57
CA GLU A 34 7.09 10.02 4.78
C GLU A 34 6.72 10.38 3.34
N ARG A 35 7.34 11.41 2.81
CA ARG A 35 7.12 11.83 1.42
C ARG A 35 7.59 10.75 0.46
N PRO A 36 6.98 10.68 -0.74
CA PRO A 36 7.47 9.74 -1.74
C PRO A 36 8.95 9.95 -2.04
N ASP A 37 9.68 8.84 -2.10
CA ASP A 37 11.07 8.81 -2.49
C ASP A 37 11.16 8.05 -3.82
N PRO A 38 11.68 8.64 -4.88
CA PRO A 38 11.68 7.99 -6.20
C PRO A 38 12.48 6.68 -6.25
N LYS A 39 13.30 6.42 -5.25
CA LYS A 39 14.12 5.19 -5.16
C LYS A 39 13.41 4.03 -4.47
N LYS A 40 12.20 4.24 -3.98
CA LYS A 40 11.52 3.25 -3.15
C LYS A 40 10.35 2.59 -3.86
N THR A 41 10.00 1.40 -3.39
CA THR A 41 8.86 0.63 -3.85
C THR A 41 7.77 0.68 -2.80
N TYR A 42 6.54 1.00 -3.23
CA TYR A 42 5.41 1.17 -2.33
C TYR A 42 4.27 0.24 -2.69
N PHE A 43 3.41 -0.01 -1.71
CA PHE A 43 2.22 -0.84 -1.87
C PHE A 43 1.05 -0.13 -1.17
N LEU A 44 -0.07 -0.01 -1.86
CA LEU A 44 -1.27 0.64 -1.33
C LEU A 44 -2.37 -0.41 -1.18
N THR A 45 -2.99 -0.46 0.00
CA THR A 45 -4.18 -1.29 0.23
C THR A 45 -5.36 -0.40 0.58
N ALA A 46 -6.55 -0.75 0.07
CA ALA A 46 -7.75 0.07 0.21
C ALA A 46 -8.95 -0.76 0.66
N ASP A 47 -9.73 -0.18 1.56
CA ASP A 47 -11.00 -0.69 2.05
C ASP A 47 -12.08 0.33 1.75
N VAL A 48 -13.17 -0.09 1.09
CA VAL A 48 -14.15 0.82 0.52
C VAL A 48 -15.47 0.75 1.29
N SER A 49 -16.03 1.90 1.65
CA SER A 49 -17.36 2.01 2.25
C SER A 49 -18.33 2.75 1.32
N ARG A 50 -19.60 2.75 1.68
CA ARG A 50 -20.64 3.41 0.88
C ARG A 50 -20.67 4.94 1.03
N GLY A 51 -19.90 5.50 1.97
CA GLY A 51 -19.89 6.93 2.22
C GLY A 51 -21.17 7.42 2.90
N THR A 52 -21.71 6.62 3.81
CA THR A 52 -22.94 6.93 4.53
C THR A 52 -22.68 7.33 5.99
N SER A 53 -21.47 7.74 6.29
CA SER A 53 -21.01 8.23 7.60
C SER A 53 -20.94 7.15 8.70
N GLN A 54 -21.13 5.88 8.36
CA GLN A 54 -21.00 4.78 9.33
C GLN A 54 -19.61 4.17 9.31
N ASP A 55 -19.13 3.82 8.13
CA ASP A 55 -17.81 3.24 7.95
C ASP A 55 -16.97 4.15 7.05
N TYR A 56 -15.67 4.06 7.21
CA TYR A 56 -14.74 4.86 6.44
C TYR A 56 -14.30 4.12 5.17
N SER A 57 -14.16 4.89 4.08
CA SER A 57 -13.28 4.45 2.99
C SER A 57 -11.87 4.85 3.38
N ALA A 58 -10.96 3.91 3.26
CA ALA A 58 -9.61 4.10 3.78
C ALA A 58 -8.59 3.46 2.85
N PHE A 59 -7.39 4.02 2.84
CA PHE A 59 -6.24 3.32 2.27
C PHE A 59 -4.98 3.66 3.05
N LEU A 60 -4.02 2.76 2.95
CA LEU A 60 -2.68 2.95 3.49
C LEU A 60 -1.67 2.77 2.38
N VAL A 61 -0.61 3.57 2.41
CA VAL A 61 0.57 3.35 1.56
C VAL A 61 1.69 2.85 2.46
N LEU A 62 2.36 1.79 2.03
CA LEU A 62 3.43 1.17 2.79
C LEU A 62 4.71 1.14 1.95
N ASP A 63 5.82 1.44 2.59
CA ASP A 63 7.15 1.29 1.99
C ASP A 63 7.52 -0.18 2.13
N VAL A 64 7.67 -0.86 0.99
CA VAL A 64 8.00 -2.28 0.96
C VAL A 64 9.38 -2.54 0.33
N SER A 65 10.21 -1.51 0.28
CA SER A 65 11.55 -1.61 -0.30
C SER A 65 12.43 -2.57 0.49
N GLU A 66 12.31 -2.56 1.82
CA GLU A 66 13.07 -3.44 2.71
C GLU A 66 12.35 -3.57 4.05
N MET A 67 12.67 -4.61 4.79
CA MET A 67 12.18 -4.80 6.15
C MET A 67 12.93 -3.88 7.11
N PRO A 68 12.28 -3.31 8.12
CA PRO A 68 10.85 -3.40 8.38
C PRO A 68 10.04 -2.58 7.39
N TYR A 69 8.89 -3.10 6.97
CA TYR A 69 7.94 -2.34 6.17
C TYR A 69 7.36 -1.22 7.01
N ARG A 70 6.97 -0.11 6.38
CA ARG A 70 6.48 1.07 7.12
C ARG A 70 5.24 1.65 6.46
N VAL A 71 4.25 1.99 7.27
CA VAL A 71 3.14 2.81 6.81
C VAL A 71 3.68 4.23 6.60
N VAL A 72 3.55 4.76 5.40
CA VAL A 72 4.08 6.09 5.05
C VAL A 72 2.99 7.11 4.76
N ALA A 73 1.77 6.66 4.47
CA ALA A 73 0.64 7.56 4.25
C ALA A 73 -0.66 6.85 4.63
N LYS A 74 -1.64 7.65 5.06
CA LYS A 74 -2.95 7.15 5.48
C LYS A 74 -4.04 8.10 4.97
N TYR A 75 -5.10 7.52 4.44
CA TYR A 75 -6.32 8.25 4.08
C TYR A 75 -7.51 7.58 4.75
N ARG A 76 -8.42 8.39 5.30
CA ARG A 76 -9.65 7.86 5.91
C ARG A 76 -10.74 8.92 5.83
N ASN A 77 -11.88 8.58 5.21
CA ASN A 77 -13.01 9.50 5.08
C ASN A 77 -14.31 8.69 5.06
N ASN A 78 -15.29 9.10 5.85
CA ASN A 78 -16.58 8.38 5.95
C ASN A 78 -17.69 8.99 5.12
N GLU A 79 -17.40 10.00 4.31
CA GLU A 79 -18.41 10.66 3.47
C GLU A 79 -18.10 10.56 1.98
N ILE A 80 -16.87 10.19 1.61
CA ILE A 80 -16.50 10.11 0.20
C ILE A 80 -17.32 9.01 -0.48
N LYS A 81 -17.89 9.35 -1.62
CA LYS A 81 -18.70 8.38 -2.37
C LYS A 81 -17.80 7.44 -3.16
N PRO A 82 -18.27 6.19 -3.37
CA PRO A 82 -17.47 5.22 -4.15
C PRO A 82 -17.11 5.71 -5.55
N LEU A 83 -17.88 6.60 -6.12
CA LEU A 83 -17.58 7.17 -7.43
C LEU A 83 -16.34 8.07 -7.40
N LEU A 84 -16.06 8.72 -6.27
CA LEU A 84 -14.96 9.68 -6.15
C LEU A 84 -13.69 9.06 -5.56
N PHE A 85 -13.81 7.96 -4.85
CA PHE A 85 -12.69 7.34 -4.15
C PHE A 85 -11.58 6.83 -5.09
N PRO A 86 -11.91 6.27 -6.28
CA PRO A 86 -10.85 5.82 -7.20
C PRO A 86 -9.88 6.93 -7.60
N GLN A 87 -10.39 8.15 -7.83
CA GLN A 87 -9.53 9.26 -8.19
C GLN A 87 -8.55 9.60 -7.06
N LYS A 88 -9.00 9.52 -5.82
CA LYS A 88 -8.14 9.77 -4.66
C LYS A 88 -7.04 8.72 -4.56
N ILE A 89 -7.39 7.44 -4.74
CA ILE A 89 -6.40 6.35 -4.76
C ILE A 89 -5.40 6.59 -5.89
N TYR A 90 -5.90 6.89 -7.09
CA TYR A 90 -5.08 7.11 -8.28
C TYR A 90 -4.02 8.20 -8.03
N GLU A 91 -4.45 9.35 -7.52
CA GLU A 91 -3.55 10.48 -7.28
C GLU A 91 -2.41 10.11 -6.33
N VAL A 92 -2.75 9.45 -5.23
CA VAL A 92 -1.76 9.09 -4.21
C VAL A 92 -0.85 7.98 -4.71
N ALA A 93 -1.41 6.97 -5.37
CA ALA A 93 -0.62 5.86 -5.91
C ALA A 93 0.37 6.35 -6.96
N LYS A 94 -0.04 7.27 -7.82
CA LYS A 94 0.86 7.88 -8.80
C LYS A 94 1.99 8.64 -8.12
N ALA A 95 1.67 9.39 -7.07
CA ALA A 95 2.67 10.16 -6.32
C ALA A 95 3.69 9.22 -5.64
N TYR A 96 3.26 8.05 -5.21
CA TYR A 96 4.14 7.05 -4.58
C TYR A 96 4.67 6.06 -5.63
N ASN A 97 5.23 6.61 -6.71
CA ASN A 97 5.96 5.88 -7.75
C ASN A 97 5.10 4.88 -8.51
N ASN A 98 3.84 5.24 -8.76
CA ASN A 98 2.93 4.38 -9.50
C ASN A 98 2.85 3.00 -8.82
N CYS A 99 2.61 3.00 -7.53
CA CYS A 99 2.75 1.84 -6.65
C CYS A 99 1.71 0.75 -6.95
N PHE A 100 1.97 -0.43 -6.42
CA PHE A 100 1.00 -1.53 -6.47
C PHE A 100 -0.22 -1.19 -5.63
N VAL A 101 -1.41 -1.43 -6.17
CA VAL A 101 -2.69 -1.12 -5.50
C VAL A 101 -3.52 -2.40 -5.36
N LEU A 102 -3.89 -2.74 -4.13
CA LEU A 102 -4.76 -3.87 -3.83
C LEU A 102 -6.03 -3.37 -3.14
N VAL A 103 -7.16 -3.57 -3.78
CA VAL A 103 -8.47 -3.12 -3.29
C VAL A 103 -9.23 -4.30 -2.70
N GLU A 104 -9.89 -4.10 -1.56
CA GLU A 104 -10.88 -5.05 -1.08
C GLU A 104 -12.12 -4.93 -1.95
N VAL A 105 -12.48 -6.02 -2.64
CA VAL A 105 -13.58 -6.01 -3.62
C VAL A 105 -14.88 -6.59 -3.06
N ASN A 106 -15.05 -6.57 -1.76
CA ASN A 106 -16.34 -6.89 -1.15
C ASN A 106 -17.32 -5.75 -1.45
N ASP A 107 -18.58 -6.12 -1.69
CA ASP A 107 -19.66 -5.17 -1.90
C ASP A 107 -19.25 -4.14 -2.98
N ILE A 108 -19.17 -2.87 -2.61
CA ILE A 108 -18.90 -1.77 -3.54
C ILE A 108 -17.44 -1.60 -3.91
N GLY A 109 -16.52 -2.32 -3.27
CA GLY A 109 -15.10 -2.25 -3.63
C GLY A 109 -14.82 -2.68 -5.06
N GLU A 110 -15.64 -3.58 -5.60
CA GLU A 110 -15.53 -3.99 -6.99
C GLU A 110 -15.73 -2.81 -7.94
N GLN A 111 -16.66 -1.91 -7.63
CA GLN A 111 -16.89 -0.70 -8.41
C GLN A 111 -15.65 0.20 -8.43
N VAL A 112 -14.98 0.34 -7.29
CA VAL A 112 -13.76 1.14 -7.17
C VAL A 112 -12.63 0.50 -7.98
N ALA A 113 -12.44 -0.80 -7.88
CA ALA A 113 -11.42 -1.52 -8.63
C ALA A 113 -11.67 -1.43 -10.14
N ASN A 114 -12.93 -1.56 -10.57
CA ASN A 114 -13.28 -1.41 -11.98
C ASN A 114 -12.97 -0.01 -12.50
N ALA A 115 -13.26 1.02 -11.71
CA ALA A 115 -12.96 2.39 -12.11
C ALA A 115 -11.43 2.61 -12.26
N LEU A 116 -10.64 2.05 -11.34
CA LEU A 116 -9.18 2.14 -11.43
C LEU A 116 -8.67 1.44 -12.69
N GLN A 117 -9.19 0.25 -12.99
CA GLN A 117 -8.72 -0.54 -14.13
C GLN A 117 -9.16 0.04 -15.47
N PHE A 118 -10.45 0.36 -15.61
CA PHE A 118 -11.06 0.64 -16.90
C PHE A 118 -11.24 2.13 -17.18
N ASP A 119 -11.56 2.93 -16.19
CA ASP A 119 -11.76 4.37 -16.40
C ASP A 119 -10.46 5.15 -16.26
N LEU A 120 -9.66 4.84 -15.24
CA LEU A 120 -8.41 5.53 -14.98
C LEU A 120 -7.20 4.82 -15.58
N GLU A 121 -7.38 3.59 -16.05
CA GLU A 121 -6.33 2.78 -16.68
C GLU A 121 -5.07 2.69 -15.80
N TYR A 122 -5.27 2.42 -14.51
CA TYR A 122 -4.15 2.32 -13.59
C TYR A 122 -3.34 1.04 -13.85
N ASP A 123 -2.04 1.16 -14.06
CA ASP A 123 -1.18 0.08 -14.54
C ASP A 123 -0.89 -1.00 -13.50
N ASN A 124 -0.83 -0.65 -12.22
CA ASN A 124 -0.33 -1.54 -11.19
C ASN A 124 -1.41 -2.00 -10.20
N LEU A 125 -2.60 -2.25 -10.71
CA LEU A 125 -3.67 -2.83 -9.90
C LEU A 125 -3.40 -4.32 -9.72
N VAL A 126 -3.35 -4.78 -8.47
CA VAL A 126 -3.03 -6.17 -8.11
C VAL A 126 -4.29 -7.01 -8.21
N MET A 127 -4.19 -8.18 -8.83
CA MET A 127 -5.31 -9.08 -9.07
C MET A 127 -5.19 -10.32 -8.21
N ALA A 128 -6.32 -10.98 -7.96
CA ALA A 128 -6.38 -12.28 -7.32
C ALA A 128 -7.08 -13.27 -8.23
N SER A 129 -6.83 -14.55 -8.03
CA SER A 129 -7.54 -15.63 -8.71
C SER A 129 -7.90 -16.72 -7.69
N MET A 130 -8.94 -17.47 -8.00
CA MET A 130 -9.34 -18.61 -7.17
C MET A 130 -8.65 -19.87 -7.67
N ARG A 131 -7.99 -20.61 -6.79
CA ARG A 131 -7.32 -21.84 -7.15
C ARG A 131 -7.77 -22.98 -6.23
N GLY A 132 -8.91 -23.55 -6.55
CA GLY A 132 -9.42 -24.75 -5.88
C GLY A 132 -9.40 -24.64 -4.35
N ARG A 133 -8.76 -25.58 -3.70
CA ARG A 133 -8.70 -25.63 -2.23
C ARG A 133 -7.79 -24.54 -1.64
N ALA A 134 -6.90 -23.98 -2.41
CA ALA A 134 -6.02 -22.92 -1.94
C ALA A 134 -6.77 -21.59 -1.74
N GLY A 135 -7.98 -21.46 -2.32
CA GLY A 135 -8.76 -20.23 -2.23
C GLY A 135 -8.16 -19.11 -3.07
N GLN A 136 -8.21 -17.89 -2.56
CA GLN A 136 -7.69 -16.74 -3.28
C GLN A 136 -6.17 -16.69 -3.18
N ILE A 137 -5.53 -16.45 -4.33
CA ILE A 137 -4.10 -16.19 -4.39
C ILE A 137 -3.87 -14.93 -5.23
N LEU A 138 -2.86 -14.15 -4.90
CA LEU A 138 -2.44 -13.04 -5.76
C LEU A 138 -1.80 -13.61 -7.02
N GLY A 139 -2.09 -12.99 -8.16
CA GLY A 139 -1.51 -13.43 -9.41
C GLY A 139 -1.91 -12.53 -10.56
N ALA A 140 -1.29 -12.80 -11.72
CA ALA A 140 -1.47 -11.97 -12.91
C ALA A 140 -2.74 -12.29 -13.71
N GLY A 141 -3.56 -13.19 -13.25
CA GLY A 141 -4.86 -13.45 -13.88
C GLY A 141 -4.85 -14.28 -15.15
N PHE A 142 -3.70 -14.78 -15.59
CA PHE A 142 -3.61 -15.45 -16.88
C PHE A 142 -3.58 -16.99 -16.81
N SER A 143 -3.76 -17.57 -15.64
CA SER A 143 -3.63 -19.03 -15.51
C SER A 143 -4.96 -19.73 -15.26
N GLY A 144 -5.89 -19.58 -16.19
CA GLY A 144 -7.06 -20.45 -16.29
C GLY A 144 -8.19 -20.24 -15.28
N GLY A 145 -8.15 -19.18 -14.48
CA GLY A 145 -9.22 -18.81 -13.59
C GLY A 145 -9.71 -17.40 -13.88
N LYS A 146 -10.91 -17.06 -13.40
CA LYS A 146 -11.41 -15.69 -13.52
C LYS A 146 -10.53 -14.77 -12.69
N ALA A 147 -9.88 -13.79 -13.31
CA ALA A 147 -9.13 -12.75 -12.62
C ALA A 147 -10.10 -11.84 -11.88
N GLN A 148 -9.77 -11.53 -10.62
CA GLN A 148 -10.52 -10.63 -9.78
C GLN A 148 -9.65 -9.40 -9.53
N LEU A 149 -10.21 -8.20 -9.66
CA LEU A 149 -9.45 -6.96 -9.60
C LEU A 149 -9.14 -6.51 -8.16
N GLY A 150 -8.87 -7.45 -7.28
CA GLY A 150 -8.59 -7.19 -5.88
C GLY A 150 -8.83 -8.44 -5.07
N VAL A 151 -9.00 -8.30 -3.77
CA VAL A 151 -9.17 -9.43 -2.86
C VAL A 151 -10.51 -9.33 -2.12
N ARG A 152 -11.19 -10.45 -1.98
CA ARG A 152 -12.37 -10.54 -1.10
C ARG A 152 -11.90 -10.94 0.29
N THR A 153 -12.43 -10.28 1.31
CA THR A 153 -12.13 -10.61 2.70
C THR A 153 -13.00 -11.77 3.13
N THR A 154 -12.63 -12.97 2.69
CA THR A 154 -13.22 -14.22 3.15
C THR A 154 -12.71 -14.53 4.56
N LYS A 155 -13.32 -15.51 5.22
CA LYS A 155 -12.83 -15.98 6.53
C LYS A 155 -11.36 -16.41 6.45
N ALA A 156 -10.99 -17.08 5.34
CA ALA A 156 -9.61 -17.55 5.14
C ALA A 156 -8.63 -16.37 5.00
N VAL A 157 -8.97 -15.38 4.19
CA VAL A 157 -8.12 -14.21 4.00
C VAL A 157 -7.95 -13.45 5.31
N LYS A 158 -9.04 -13.23 6.03
CA LYS A 158 -9.00 -12.50 7.30
C LYS A 158 -8.17 -13.26 8.35
N LYS A 159 -8.35 -14.58 8.43
CA LYS A 159 -7.61 -15.42 9.39
C LYS A 159 -6.12 -15.35 9.15
N VAL A 160 -5.69 -15.54 7.89
CA VAL A 160 -4.27 -15.48 7.52
C VAL A 160 -3.75 -14.06 7.69
N GLY A 161 -4.51 -13.08 7.23
CA GLY A 161 -4.12 -11.67 7.33
C GLY A 161 -3.92 -11.23 8.76
N CYS A 162 -4.87 -11.55 9.65
CA CYS A 162 -4.77 -11.18 11.07
C CYS A 162 -3.60 -11.90 11.76
N SER A 163 -3.42 -13.19 11.47
CA SER A 163 -2.30 -13.94 12.04
C SER A 163 -0.96 -13.34 11.61
N ASN A 164 -0.81 -13.05 10.34
CA ASN A 164 0.42 -12.45 9.81
C ASN A 164 0.63 -11.04 10.35
N LEU A 165 -0.43 -10.25 10.45
CA LEU A 165 -0.36 -8.89 10.99
C LEU A 165 0.17 -8.91 12.42
N LYS A 166 -0.39 -9.79 13.25
CA LYS A 166 0.07 -9.96 14.62
C LYS A 166 1.56 -10.27 14.67
N GLN A 167 1.98 -11.24 13.86
CA GLN A 167 3.39 -11.65 13.83
C GLN A 167 4.30 -10.51 13.39
N MET A 168 3.91 -9.79 12.34
CA MET A 168 4.72 -8.70 11.80
C MET A 168 4.86 -7.55 12.81
N ILE A 169 3.79 -7.19 13.48
CA ILE A 169 3.83 -6.12 14.47
C ILE A 169 4.67 -6.55 15.68
N GLU A 170 4.42 -7.75 16.19
CA GLU A 170 5.11 -8.23 17.40
C GLU A 170 6.61 -8.45 17.18
N SER A 171 7.01 -8.77 15.95
CA SER A 171 8.44 -8.96 15.62
C SER A 171 9.09 -7.70 15.04
N ASN A 172 8.40 -6.57 15.08
CA ASN A 172 8.89 -5.28 14.59
C ASN A 172 9.26 -5.29 13.10
N LYS A 173 8.53 -6.07 12.31
CA LYS A 173 8.71 -6.14 10.86
C LYS A 173 7.75 -5.20 10.12
N LEU A 174 6.84 -4.57 10.85
CA LEU A 174 5.91 -3.58 10.32
C LEU A 174 5.84 -2.43 11.31
N LEU A 175 6.20 -1.24 10.88
CA LEU A 175 6.20 -0.03 11.70
C LEU A 175 5.01 0.85 11.33
N ILE A 176 4.27 1.27 12.34
CA ILE A 176 3.01 2.01 12.17
C ILE A 176 3.12 3.31 12.99
N PRO A 177 3.36 4.45 12.33
CA PRO A 177 3.55 5.71 13.04
C PRO A 177 2.26 6.45 13.38
N ASP A 178 1.10 5.91 13.04
CA ASP A 178 -0.17 6.62 13.05
C ASP A 178 -0.98 6.29 14.30
N TYR A 179 -1.41 7.34 15.02
CA TYR A 179 -2.26 7.20 16.19
C TYR A 179 -3.60 6.55 15.89
N ASP A 180 -4.24 6.91 14.77
CA ASP A 180 -5.57 6.37 14.44
C ASP A 180 -5.52 4.87 14.21
N ILE A 181 -4.46 4.37 13.57
CA ILE A 181 -4.29 2.93 13.38
C ILE A 181 -4.09 2.23 14.73
N VAL A 182 -3.22 2.78 15.59
CA VAL A 182 -2.99 2.21 16.91
C VAL A 182 -4.28 2.20 17.71
N SER A 183 -5.06 3.27 17.63
CA SER A 183 -6.37 3.37 18.30
C SER A 183 -7.32 2.27 17.82
N GLU A 184 -7.41 2.05 16.49
CA GLU A 184 -8.25 0.97 15.95
C GLU A 184 -7.76 -0.41 16.41
N LEU A 185 -6.45 -0.62 16.46
CA LEU A 185 -5.87 -1.88 16.96
C LEU A 185 -6.25 -2.12 18.41
N SER A 186 -6.35 -1.07 19.23
CA SER A 186 -6.69 -1.18 20.65
C SER A 186 -8.12 -1.65 20.89
N THR A 187 -8.99 -1.54 19.87
CA THR A 187 -10.39 -1.98 19.94
C THR A 187 -10.71 -3.10 18.95
N PHE A 188 -9.69 -3.70 18.35
CA PHE A 188 -9.84 -4.82 17.41
C PHE A 188 -9.76 -6.12 18.19
N ILE A 189 -10.91 -6.72 18.44
CA ILE A 189 -11.08 -7.76 19.46
C ILE A 189 -11.59 -9.06 18.85
N VAL A 190 -11.39 -10.16 19.58
CA VAL A 190 -11.93 -11.46 19.17
C VAL A 190 -13.47 -11.40 19.25
N LYS A 191 -14.12 -11.90 18.20
CA LYS A 191 -15.57 -12.11 18.16
C LYS A 191 -15.84 -13.46 17.51
N GLY A 192 -16.25 -14.42 18.36
CA GLY A 192 -16.41 -15.80 17.89
C GLY A 192 -15.09 -16.37 17.42
N SER A 193 -15.03 -16.83 16.18
CA SER A 193 -13.83 -17.41 15.59
C SER A 193 -13.04 -16.40 14.76
N SER A 194 -13.36 -15.10 14.87
CA SER A 194 -12.72 -14.07 14.05
C SER A 194 -12.38 -12.85 14.91
N TRP A 195 -12.03 -11.77 14.25
CA TRP A 195 -11.65 -10.49 14.86
C TRP A 195 -12.43 -9.37 14.21
N SER A 196 -12.82 -8.39 14.96
CA SER A 196 -13.46 -7.18 14.42
C SER A 196 -13.45 -6.06 15.46
N ALA A 197 -13.84 -4.87 15.03
CA ALA A 197 -13.95 -3.72 15.92
C ALA A 197 -14.98 -3.99 17.02
N ASP A 198 -14.67 -3.52 18.23
CA ASP A 198 -15.62 -3.51 19.34
C ASP A 198 -16.81 -2.61 19.00
N GLU A 199 -17.91 -2.80 19.72
CA GLU A 199 -19.13 -2.03 19.50
C GLU A 199 -18.86 -0.52 19.55
N GLY A 200 -19.33 0.20 18.53
CA GLY A 200 -19.12 1.64 18.43
C GLY A 200 -17.74 2.07 17.94
N CYS A 201 -16.90 1.11 17.57
CA CYS A 201 -15.55 1.39 17.05
C CYS A 201 -15.46 0.99 15.57
N THR A 202 -14.35 1.35 14.92
CA THR A 202 -14.13 1.06 13.51
C THR A 202 -12.86 0.23 13.32
N ASP A 203 -12.81 -0.51 12.21
CA ASP A 203 -11.64 -1.31 11.86
C ASP A 203 -11.22 -1.16 10.40
N ASP A 204 -11.54 -0.02 9.79
CA ASP A 204 -11.27 0.19 8.36
C ASP A 204 -9.77 0.28 8.07
N LEU A 205 -9.01 0.94 8.95
CA LEU A 205 -7.55 1.00 8.81
C LEU A 205 -6.90 -0.35 9.12
N VAL A 206 -7.42 -1.05 10.12
CA VAL A 206 -6.93 -2.41 10.44
C VAL A 206 -7.23 -3.36 9.27
N ALA A 207 -8.38 -3.19 8.60
CA ALA A 207 -8.68 -3.99 7.42
C ALA A 207 -7.63 -3.79 6.32
N CYS A 208 -7.24 -2.55 6.06
CA CYS A 208 -6.14 -2.28 5.12
C CYS A 208 -4.86 -3.02 5.53
N LEU A 209 -4.57 -3.06 6.83
CA LEU A 209 -3.38 -3.74 7.35
C LEU A 209 -3.46 -5.25 7.20
N PHE A 210 -4.59 -5.89 7.57
CA PHE A 210 -4.62 -7.36 7.47
C PHE A 210 -4.69 -7.83 6.02
N ILE A 211 -5.25 -7.03 5.12
CA ILE A 211 -5.19 -7.33 3.68
C ILE A 211 -3.73 -7.25 3.21
N PHE A 212 -2.99 -6.23 3.64
CA PHE A 212 -1.56 -6.13 3.35
C PHE A 212 -0.79 -7.33 3.89
N ALA A 213 -1.03 -7.69 5.14
CA ALA A 213 -0.34 -8.82 5.78
C ALA A 213 -0.65 -10.15 5.08
N TRP A 214 -1.89 -10.32 4.59
CA TRP A 214 -2.25 -11.45 3.76
C TRP A 214 -1.45 -11.45 2.45
N ALA A 215 -1.37 -10.28 1.80
CA ALA A 215 -0.67 -10.14 0.52
C ALA A 215 0.83 -10.44 0.64
N VAL A 216 1.44 -9.98 1.72
CA VAL A 216 2.88 -10.15 1.97
C VAL A 216 3.28 -11.62 1.96
N ASP A 217 2.40 -12.50 2.43
CA ASP A 217 2.66 -13.93 2.50
C ASP A 217 2.53 -14.64 1.15
N GLN A 218 2.03 -13.95 0.14
CA GLN A 218 1.84 -14.52 -1.19
C GLN A 218 3.15 -14.52 -1.98
N MET A 219 3.39 -15.60 -2.70
CA MET A 219 4.59 -15.70 -3.54
C MET A 219 4.64 -14.58 -4.58
N TYR A 220 3.50 -14.25 -5.16
CA TYR A 220 3.41 -13.20 -6.18
C TYR A 220 3.81 -11.83 -5.65
N PHE A 221 3.51 -11.54 -4.37
CA PHE A 221 3.95 -10.28 -3.74
C PHE A 221 5.48 -10.17 -3.79
N LYS A 222 6.17 -11.24 -3.43
CA LYS A 222 7.63 -11.26 -3.45
C LYS A 222 8.16 -11.06 -4.87
N GLU A 223 7.55 -11.73 -5.84
CA GLU A 223 7.94 -11.58 -7.24
C GLU A 223 7.76 -10.14 -7.73
N LEU A 224 6.62 -9.52 -7.41
CA LEU A 224 6.34 -8.14 -7.82
C LEU A 224 7.35 -7.16 -7.22
N THR A 225 7.56 -7.25 -5.91
CA THR A 225 8.42 -6.29 -5.21
C THR A 225 9.88 -6.49 -5.57
N ASP A 226 10.35 -7.72 -5.70
CA ASP A 226 11.73 -8.00 -6.11
C ASP A 226 11.99 -7.51 -7.53
N SER A 227 11.07 -7.75 -8.44
CA SER A 227 11.19 -7.30 -9.82
C SER A 227 11.23 -5.76 -9.90
N ASN A 228 10.36 -5.09 -9.14
CA ASN A 228 10.31 -3.64 -9.12
C ASN A 228 11.61 -3.04 -8.55
N ILE A 229 12.12 -3.63 -7.47
CA ILE A 229 13.38 -3.21 -6.86
C ILE A 229 14.53 -3.36 -7.86
N ARG A 230 14.59 -4.49 -8.57
CA ARG A 230 15.62 -4.73 -9.59
C ARG A 230 15.54 -3.72 -10.72
N GLU A 231 14.33 -3.42 -11.19
CA GLU A 231 14.12 -2.41 -12.25
C GLU A 231 14.63 -1.04 -11.82
N ARG A 232 14.36 -0.65 -10.58
CA ARG A 232 14.81 0.63 -10.05
C ARG A 232 16.33 0.67 -9.93
N MET A 233 16.95 -0.39 -9.42
CA MET A 233 18.39 -0.50 -9.30
C MET A 233 19.07 -0.42 -10.68
N TYR A 234 18.48 -1.10 -11.65
CA TYR A 234 19.01 -1.08 -13.02
C TYR A 234 18.93 0.32 -13.62
N ALA A 235 17.80 1.00 -13.42
CA ALA A 235 17.60 2.37 -13.92
C ALA A 235 18.62 3.33 -13.29
N GLU A 236 18.87 3.19 -11.98
CA GLU A 236 19.84 4.02 -11.26
C GLU A 236 21.26 3.79 -11.80
N GLN A 237 21.64 2.52 -12.02
CA GLN A 237 22.94 2.19 -12.58
C GLN A 237 23.12 2.76 -13.97
N LYS A 238 22.07 2.66 -14.78
CA LYS A 238 22.08 3.19 -16.15
C LYS A 238 22.25 4.71 -16.13
N GLU A 239 21.48 5.39 -15.28
CA GLU A 239 21.57 6.86 -15.14
C GLU A 239 22.97 7.28 -14.68
N GLN A 240 23.54 6.55 -13.72
CA GLN A 240 24.88 6.82 -13.21
C GLN A 240 25.92 6.65 -14.31
N LEU A 241 25.78 5.57 -15.09
CA LEU A 241 26.67 5.33 -16.25
C LEU A 241 26.54 6.45 -17.28
N GLU A 242 25.33 6.89 -17.58
CA GLU A 242 25.10 7.98 -18.52
C GLU A 242 25.73 9.29 -18.01
N GLN A 243 25.62 9.56 -16.71
CA GLN A 243 26.26 10.74 -16.10
C GLN A 243 27.77 10.64 -16.17
N ASP A 244 28.34 9.47 -15.90
CA ASP A 244 29.78 9.25 -15.95
C ASP A 244 30.31 9.29 -17.39
N MET A 245 29.47 8.93 -18.35
CA MET A 245 29.81 8.95 -19.76
C MET A 245 29.43 10.25 -20.46
N ALA A 246 28.80 11.18 -19.75
CA ALA A 246 28.52 12.49 -20.32
C ALA A 246 29.85 13.07 -20.80
N PRO A 247 29.98 13.39 -22.08
CA PRO A 247 31.27 13.85 -22.58
C PRO A 247 31.66 15.10 -21.83
N PHE A 248 32.88 15.10 -21.33
CA PHE A 248 33.54 16.31 -20.93
C PHE A 248 33.25 17.28 -22.07
N GLY A 249 32.54 18.33 -21.77
CA GLY A 249 32.08 19.24 -22.79
C GLY A 249 33.18 19.55 -23.75
N PHE A 250 32.89 19.53 -25.03
CA PHE A 250 33.79 20.01 -26.05
C PHE A 250 34.16 21.42 -25.64
N VAL A 251 35.36 21.58 -25.11
CA VAL A 251 35.93 22.87 -24.90
C VAL A 251 36.24 23.37 -26.29
N ASP A 252 35.38 24.22 -26.81
CA ASP A 252 35.71 25.00 -27.99
C ASP A 252 36.90 25.87 -27.59
N ASN A 253 38.07 25.47 -27.97
CA ASN A 253 39.28 26.16 -27.63
C ASN A 253 39.45 27.47 -28.40
N GLY A 254 38.43 27.88 -29.16
CA GLY A 254 38.46 29.14 -29.87
C GLY A 254 39.61 29.30 -30.86
N ILE A 255 40.12 28.14 -31.33
CA ILE A 255 41.14 28.18 -32.37
C ILE A 255 40.41 28.34 -33.70
N ASP A 256 40.27 29.59 -34.13
CA ASP A 256 39.82 29.88 -35.47
C ASP A 256 40.77 29.20 -36.45
N ASN A 257 40.21 28.42 -37.31
CA ASN A 257 40.96 27.75 -38.39
C ASN A 257 41.46 28.83 -39.34
N PRO A 258 42.80 29.01 -39.47
CA PRO A 258 43.29 30.17 -40.26
C PRO A 258 43.12 30.01 -41.78
N HIS A 259 42.39 29.01 -42.23
CA HIS A 259 42.24 28.76 -43.68
C HIS A 259 40.87 29.17 -44.26
N GLU A 260 40.08 29.93 -43.54
CA GLU A 260 38.80 30.40 -44.11
C GLU A 260 38.80 31.86 -44.52
N GLN A 261 40.01 32.45 -44.85
CA GLN A 261 40.07 33.80 -45.44
C GLN A 261 40.72 33.69 -46.80
N GLU A 262 40.12 33.06 -47.74
CA GLU A 262 40.37 33.38 -49.18
C GLU A 262 39.18 32.92 -49.97
N UNK A 263 38.77 33.88 -50.21
CA UNK A 263 37.89 33.60 -51.14
C UNK A 263 37.24 34.53 -51.68
#